data_4c4ded99de139912b88d1ecb4561dec8
#
_entry.id   4c4ded99de139912b88d1ecb4561dec8
#
_cell.length_a   1.000
_cell.length_b   1.000
_cell.length_c   1.000
_cell.angle_alpha   90.00
_cell.angle_beta   90.00
_cell.angle_gamma   90.00
#
_symmetry.space_group_name_H-M   'P 1'
#
loop_
_entity.id
_entity.type
_entity.pdbx_description
1 polymer ?
#
loop_
_entity_poly.entity_id
_entity_poly.type
_entity_poly.pdbx_seq_one_letter_code
_entity_poly.pdbx_strand_id
1 'polypeptide(L)' 'MRKALYCVESTSLMVGPLVPDGGTRQIFFYDREIAIVVAAKSMTIPFGDEIRVVHQVSREVIFRKTAVDGASTSLD' A
#
# COMPACT_ATOMS: atom_id res chain seq x y z
N MET A 1 -0.04 -15.84 20.05
CA MET A 1 0.65 -14.93 19.14
C MET A 1 -0.32 -14.31 18.16
N ARG A 2 -0.19 -13.02 17.92
CA ARG A 2 -1.09 -12.30 17.04
C ARG A 2 -0.53 -12.23 15.63
N LYS A 3 -1.42 -12.39 14.64
CA LYS A 3 -1.04 -12.25 13.25
C LYS A 3 -1.48 -10.89 12.73
N ALA A 4 -0.69 -10.32 11.83
CA ALA A 4 -1.10 -9.11 11.15
C ALA A 4 -2.34 -9.39 10.30
N LEU A 5 -3.26 -8.45 10.28
CA LEU A 5 -4.53 -8.60 9.56
C LEU A 5 -4.50 -7.99 8.16
N TYR A 6 -3.59 -7.05 7.92
CA TYR A 6 -3.54 -6.30 6.66
C TYR A 6 -2.14 -6.30 6.10
N CYS A 7 -2.04 -6.37 4.78
CA CYS A 7 -0.78 -6.30 4.08
C CYS A 7 -0.84 -5.19 3.05
N VAL A 8 0.12 -4.26 3.12
CA VAL A 8 0.33 -3.27 2.07
C VAL A 8 1.35 -3.88 1.14
N GLU A 9 0.99 -4.05 -0.13
CA GLU A 9 1.85 -4.76 -1.07
C GLU A 9 1.88 -4.12 -2.44
N SER A 10 2.95 -4.36 -3.16
CA SER A 10 3.11 -3.96 -4.55
C SER A 10 4.07 -4.92 -5.23
N THR A 11 4.02 -4.98 -6.56
CA THR A 11 4.99 -5.75 -7.33
C THR A 11 6.32 -5.04 -7.41
N SER A 12 6.33 -3.74 -7.15
CA SER A 12 7.54 -2.92 -7.16
C SER A 12 7.89 -2.46 -5.77
N LEU A 13 9.11 -1.97 -5.60
CA LEU A 13 9.56 -1.45 -4.32
C LEU A 13 8.74 -0.22 -3.94
N MET A 14 8.19 -0.23 -2.73
CA MET A 14 7.48 0.91 -2.19
C MET A 14 8.42 1.75 -1.35
N VAL A 15 8.33 3.06 -1.48
CA VAL A 15 9.11 4.02 -0.69
C VAL A 15 8.19 5.11 -0.18
N GLY A 16 8.59 5.77 0.90
CA GLY A 16 7.82 6.86 1.45
C GLY A 16 8.18 7.15 2.89
N PRO A 17 7.58 8.20 3.48
CA PRO A 17 7.92 8.60 4.85
C PRO A 17 7.54 7.57 5.90
N LEU A 18 6.59 6.70 5.58
CA LEU A 18 6.12 5.68 6.52
C LEU A 18 6.62 4.28 6.17
N VAL A 19 7.52 4.17 5.19
CA VAL A 19 8.08 2.91 4.72
C VAL A 19 9.50 2.80 5.23
N PRO A 20 9.98 1.60 5.61
CA PRO A 20 11.36 1.43 6.05
C PRO A 20 12.36 1.92 5.01
N ASP A 21 13.51 2.39 5.46
CA ASP A 21 14.59 2.83 4.58
C ASP A 21 14.96 1.71 3.63
N GLY A 22 15.21 2.06 2.38
CA GLY A 22 15.55 1.08 1.35
C GLY A 22 14.33 0.52 0.64
N GLY A 23 13.13 0.80 1.16
CA GLY A 23 11.89 0.34 0.54
C GLY A 23 11.57 -1.11 0.83
N THR A 24 10.37 -1.51 0.45
CA THR A 24 9.91 -2.88 0.61
C THR A 24 8.75 -3.15 -0.34
N ARG A 25 8.48 -4.43 -0.59
CA ARG A 25 7.33 -4.83 -1.41
C ARG A 25 6.14 -5.26 -0.58
N GLN A 26 6.32 -5.45 0.72
CA GLN A 26 5.24 -5.84 1.62
C GLN A 26 5.47 -5.25 3.00
N ILE A 27 4.40 -4.75 3.62
CA ILE A 27 4.42 -4.31 5.01
C ILE A 27 3.15 -4.81 5.66
N PHE A 28 3.26 -5.37 6.86
CA PHE A 28 2.13 -5.96 7.56
C PHE A 28 1.69 -5.07 8.71
N PHE A 29 0.38 -4.95 8.90
CA PHE A 29 -0.22 -4.13 9.94
C PHE A 29 -1.38 -4.86 10.60
N TYR A 30 -1.64 -4.49 11.85
CA TYR A 30 -2.83 -4.96 12.55
C TYR A 30 -4.01 -4.02 12.33
N ASP A 31 -3.73 -2.75 12.09
CA ASP A 31 -4.73 -1.69 12.02
C ASP A 31 -5.05 -1.34 10.57
N ARG A 32 -6.34 -1.41 10.23
CA ARG A 32 -6.80 -1.15 8.87
C ARG A 32 -6.48 0.28 8.41
N GLU A 33 -6.75 1.24 9.29
CA GLU A 33 -6.57 2.64 8.91
C GLU A 33 -5.11 3.00 8.71
N ILE A 34 -4.24 2.46 9.56
CA ILE A 34 -2.81 2.70 9.42
C ILE A 34 -2.32 2.09 8.10
N ALA A 35 -2.78 0.89 7.77
CA ALA A 35 -2.40 0.26 6.51
C ALA A 35 -2.79 1.11 5.31
N ILE A 36 -4.01 1.66 5.34
CA ILE A 36 -4.50 2.49 4.24
C ILE A 36 -3.70 3.78 4.14
N VAL A 37 -3.39 4.43 5.28
CA VAL A 37 -2.61 5.65 5.28
C VAL A 37 -1.21 5.40 4.72
N VAL A 38 -0.58 4.30 5.12
CA VAL A 38 0.75 3.96 4.61
C VAL A 38 0.70 3.75 3.10
N ALA A 39 -0.30 3.01 2.62
CA ALA A 39 -0.45 2.79 1.19
C ALA A 39 -0.68 4.11 0.44
N ALA A 40 -1.52 4.97 1.00
CA ALA A 40 -1.86 6.23 0.35
C ALA A 40 -0.65 7.17 0.23
N LYS A 41 0.26 7.11 1.20
CA LYS A 41 1.41 8.01 1.24
C LYS A 41 2.67 7.40 0.62
N SER A 42 2.60 6.17 0.16
CA SER A 42 3.76 5.49 -0.44
C SER A 42 3.75 5.63 -1.95
N MET A 43 4.92 5.46 -2.54
CA MET A 43 5.10 5.46 -3.99
C MET A 43 5.91 4.22 -4.36
N THR A 44 5.91 3.88 -5.64
CA THR A 44 6.68 2.74 -6.11
C THR A 44 7.88 3.19 -6.94
N ILE A 45 8.88 2.31 -7.02
CA ILE A 45 10.01 2.46 -7.92
C ILE A 45 10.05 1.21 -8.79
N PRO A 46 9.79 1.32 -10.08
CA PRO A 46 9.45 2.53 -10.85
C PRO A 46 8.09 3.10 -10.47
N PHE A 47 7.97 4.39 -10.61
CA PHE A 47 6.75 5.10 -10.24
C PHE A 47 5.55 4.64 -11.05
N GLY A 48 4.43 4.51 -10.37
CA GLY A 48 3.16 4.26 -11.04
C GLY A 48 2.60 2.86 -10.90
N ASP A 49 3.34 1.96 -10.29
CA ASP A 49 2.81 0.62 -10.08
C ASP A 49 1.74 0.63 -8.98
N GLU A 50 0.87 -0.35 -9.04
CA GLU A 50 -0.23 -0.46 -8.10
C GLU A 50 0.26 -0.78 -6.69
N ILE A 51 -0.32 -0.10 -5.71
CA ILE A 51 -0.16 -0.42 -4.29
C ILE A 51 -1.51 -0.86 -3.78
N ARG A 52 -1.56 -2.01 -3.09
CA ARG A 52 -2.79 -2.60 -2.58
C ARG A 52 -2.71 -2.80 -1.09
N VAL A 53 -3.85 -2.69 -0.42
CA VAL A 53 -4.01 -3.16 0.96
C VAL A 53 -4.93 -4.37 0.91
N VAL A 54 -4.44 -5.48 1.41
CA VAL A 54 -5.17 -6.76 1.38
C VAL A 54 -5.49 -7.20 2.79
N HIS A 55 -6.75 -7.56 3.02
CA HIS A 55 -7.17 -8.15 4.29
C HIS A 55 -6.73 -9.61 4.27
N GLN A 56 -5.84 -9.97 5.17
CA GLN A 56 -5.17 -11.27 5.12
C GLN A 56 -6.10 -12.46 5.31
N VAL A 57 -7.13 -12.28 6.11
CA VAL A 57 -8.06 -13.39 6.40
C VAL A 57 -8.95 -13.69 5.21
N SER A 58 -9.58 -12.66 4.65
CA SER A 58 -10.51 -12.82 3.54
C SER A 58 -9.84 -12.75 2.17
N ARG A 59 -8.60 -12.28 2.12
CA ARG A 59 -7.87 -12.04 0.88
C ARG A 59 -8.49 -10.95 0.03
N GLU A 60 -9.32 -10.14 0.64
CA GLU A 60 -10.00 -9.05 -0.05
C GLU A 60 -9.10 -7.83 -0.16
N VAL A 61 -9.07 -7.21 -1.34
CA VAL A 61 -8.35 -5.95 -1.53
C VAL A 61 -9.28 -4.84 -1.06
N ILE A 62 -8.89 -4.16 0.02
CA ILE A 62 -9.72 -3.12 0.63
C ILE A 62 -9.31 -1.72 0.21
N PHE A 63 -8.16 -1.58 -0.42
CA PHE A 63 -7.67 -0.30 -0.90
C PHE A 63 -6.68 -0.54 -2.03
N ARG A 64 -6.74 0.30 -3.04
CA ARG A 64 -5.88 0.16 -4.21
C ARG A 64 -5.62 1.54 -4.79
N LYS A 65 -4.39 1.78 -5.21
CA LYS A 65 -4.09 3.01 -5.94
C LYS A 65 -2.98 2.78 -6.96
N THR A 66 -3.02 3.61 -8.01
CA THR A 66 -1.93 3.69 -8.97
C THR A 66 -1.68 5.17 -9.23
N ALA A 67 -0.55 5.49 -9.83
CA ALA A 67 -0.28 6.88 -10.18
C ALA A 67 -1.29 7.40 -11.19
N VAL A 68 -1.73 6.54 -12.08
CA VAL A 68 -2.72 6.92 -13.09
C VAL A 68 -4.03 7.31 -12.43
N ASP A 69 -4.49 6.49 -11.47
CA ASP A 69 -5.72 6.77 -10.75
C ASP A 69 -5.60 8.08 -10.00
N GLY A 70 -4.46 8.31 -9.35
CA GLY A 70 -4.24 9.54 -8.62
C GLY A 70 -4.28 10.74 -9.53
N ALA A 71 -3.66 10.64 -10.69
CA ALA A 71 -3.65 11.74 -11.66
C ALA A 71 -5.05 12.00 -12.19
N SER A 72 -5.78 10.96 -12.51
CA SER A 72 -7.16 11.10 -12.99
C SER A 72 -8.03 11.77 -11.96
N THR A 73 -7.90 11.34 -10.73
CA THR A 73 -8.72 11.87 -9.66
C THR A 73 -8.50 13.35 -9.47
N SER A 74 -7.26 13.78 -9.62
CA SER A 74 -6.94 15.19 -9.41
C SER A 74 -7.57 16.11 -10.43
N LEU A 75 -8.02 15.58 -11.54
CA LEU A 75 -8.65 16.38 -12.58
C LEU A 75 -10.14 16.59 -12.34
N ASP A 76 -10.70 15.83 -11.46
CA ASP A 76 -12.16 15.86 -11.23
C ASP A 76 -12.58 16.84 -10.14
#